data_19fdd500d314e1720796ffcb3696e7d6
#
_entry.id   19fdd500d314e1720796ffcb3696e7d6
#
_cell.length_a   1.000
_cell.length_b   1.000
_cell.length_c   1.000
_cell.angle_alpha   90.00
_cell.angle_beta   90.00
_cell.angle_gamma   90.00
#
_symmetry.space_group_name_H-M   'P 1'
#
loop_
_entity.id
_entity.type
_entity.pdbx_description
1 polymer ?
#
loop_
_entity_poly.entity_id
_entity_poly.type
_entity_poly.pdbx_seq_one_letter_code
_entity_poly.pdbx_strand_id
1 'polypeptide(L)'
;PDFTEDMLYGKYLPNESGALYYREGFITQLMPTKDKNYLVIDNFNRIDPDIFQTYINVLEGYEVTLPRYNKDGSMIKWSKNKDSFYHFNPNWHIIGVTYDSIEDIKQKYSQQFLKYTRIVRVNHSE
;
A
#
# COMPACT_ATOMS: atom_id res chain seq x y z
N PRO A 1 -11.73 7.46 11.17
CA PRO A 1 -10.34 7.83 10.96
C PRO A 1 -9.95 7.73 9.49
N ASP A 2 -9.12 8.65 9.05
CA ASP A 2 -8.66 8.68 7.68
C ASP A 2 -7.59 7.63 7.43
N PHE A 3 -7.65 7.05 6.25
CA PHE A 3 -6.62 6.13 5.80
C PHE A 3 -5.46 6.94 5.22
N THR A 4 -4.26 6.77 5.71
CA THR A 4 -3.11 7.61 5.37
C THR A 4 -1.97 6.81 4.74
N GLU A 5 -1.03 7.54 4.11
CA GLU A 5 0.18 6.93 3.54
C GLU A 5 1.01 6.19 4.62
N ASP A 6 1.07 6.74 5.83
CA ASP A 6 1.81 6.11 6.93
C ASP A 6 1.29 4.72 7.27
N MET A 7 -0.02 4.51 7.11
CA MET A 7 -0.63 3.21 7.33
C MET A 7 -0.23 2.19 6.28
N LEU A 8 0.07 2.66 5.06
CA LEU A 8 0.50 1.78 3.96
C LEU A 8 2.00 1.50 4.00
N TYR A 9 2.82 2.53 4.18
CA TYR A 9 4.27 2.43 3.97
C TYR A 9 5.08 2.48 5.25
N GLY A 10 4.45 2.80 6.39
CA GLY A 10 5.11 2.87 7.67
C GLY A 10 5.68 4.24 7.99
N LYS A 11 6.23 4.37 9.18
CA LYS A 11 6.89 5.61 9.64
C LYS A 11 7.74 5.34 10.87
N TYR A 12 8.66 6.28 11.16
CA TYR A 12 9.43 6.26 12.39
C TYR A 12 8.61 6.82 13.55
N LEU A 13 8.70 6.16 14.69
CA LEU A 13 8.05 6.57 15.94
C LEU A 13 9.07 6.55 17.07
N PRO A 14 8.96 7.45 18.07
CA PRO A 14 9.80 7.38 19.26
C PRO A 14 9.32 6.26 20.18
N ASN A 15 10.28 5.55 20.80
CA ASN A 15 9.96 4.64 21.90
C ASN A 15 10.00 5.40 23.24
N GLU A 16 9.85 4.68 24.35
CA GLU A 16 9.81 5.29 25.68
C GLU A 16 11.10 6.04 26.03
N SER A 17 12.24 5.61 25.50
CA SER A 17 13.52 6.26 25.74
C SER A 17 13.82 7.42 24.79
N GLY A 18 12.92 7.68 23.82
CA GLY A 18 13.10 8.69 22.80
C GLY A 18 13.85 8.23 21.56
N ALA A 19 14.36 6.99 21.54
CA ALA A 19 14.97 6.43 20.34
C ALA A 19 13.91 6.11 19.30
N LEU A 20 14.25 6.29 18.02
CA LEU A 20 13.31 6.05 16.94
C LEU A 20 13.33 4.58 16.51
N TYR A 21 12.15 4.05 16.24
CA TYR A 21 11.98 2.76 15.59
C TYR A 21 11.04 2.90 14.39
N TYR A 22 11.19 2.01 13.41
CA TYR A 22 10.32 2.04 12.23
C TYR A 22 9.13 1.12 12.45
N ARG A 23 7.91 1.70 12.39
CA ARG A 23 6.67 0.94 12.39
C ARG A 23 6.30 0.61 10.96
N GLU A 24 6.23 -0.69 10.63
CA GLU A 24 5.86 -1.14 9.30
C GLU A 24 4.44 -0.71 8.93
N GLY A 25 4.23 -0.40 7.65
CA GLY A 25 2.90 -0.20 7.11
C GLY A 25 2.33 -1.52 6.58
N PHE A 26 1.07 -1.50 6.15
CA PHE A 26 0.41 -2.70 5.64
C PHE A 26 1.12 -3.28 4.41
N ILE A 27 1.54 -2.41 3.48
CA ILE A 27 2.24 -2.87 2.28
C ILE A 27 3.62 -3.40 2.64
N THR A 28 4.39 -2.65 3.43
CA THR A 28 5.76 -3.05 3.78
C THR A 28 5.81 -4.29 4.67
N GLN A 29 4.77 -4.52 5.45
CA GLN A 29 4.66 -5.70 6.30
C GLN A 29 4.26 -6.95 5.51
N LEU A 30 3.30 -6.83 4.59
CA LEU A 30 2.70 -7.97 3.91
C LEU A 30 3.38 -8.29 2.58
N MET A 31 3.92 -7.29 1.89
CA MET A 31 4.51 -7.49 0.58
C MET A 31 5.72 -8.45 0.58
N PRO A 32 6.61 -8.45 1.60
CA PRO A 32 7.76 -9.36 1.58
C PRO A 32 7.43 -10.83 1.77
N THR A 33 6.20 -11.17 2.14
CA THR A 33 5.80 -12.56 2.31
C THR A 33 5.63 -13.23 0.95
N LYS A 34 5.77 -14.56 0.91
CA LYS A 34 5.53 -15.34 -0.31
C LYS A 34 4.12 -15.87 -0.38
N ASP A 35 3.38 -15.72 0.69
CA ASP A 35 2.03 -16.24 0.81
C ASP A 35 1.04 -15.33 0.08
N LYS A 36 -0.11 -15.89 -0.25
CA LYS A 36 -1.22 -15.12 -0.80
C LYS A 36 -1.83 -14.30 0.34
N ASN A 37 -1.74 -12.98 0.21
CA ASN A 37 -2.21 -12.05 1.22
C ASN A 37 -3.16 -11.03 0.63
N TYR A 38 -4.09 -10.56 1.46
CA TYR A 38 -5.05 -9.53 1.08
C TYR A 38 -5.04 -8.41 2.11
N LEU A 39 -5.14 -7.18 1.61
CA LEU A 39 -5.44 -6.02 2.44
C LEU A 39 -6.88 -5.60 2.13
N VAL A 40 -7.77 -5.75 3.10
CA VAL A 40 -9.17 -5.36 2.94
C VAL A 40 -9.34 -3.94 3.47
N ILE A 41 -9.83 -3.05 2.61
CA ILE A 41 -10.01 -1.65 2.96
C ILE A 41 -11.50 -1.30 2.82
N ASP A 42 -12.13 -0.99 3.95
CA ASP A 42 -13.53 -0.55 3.98
C ASP A 42 -13.64 0.92 3.59
N ASN A 43 -14.80 1.31 3.09
CA ASN A 43 -15.06 2.68 2.60
C ASN A 43 -14.01 3.14 1.57
N PHE A 44 -13.67 2.26 0.66
CA PHE A 44 -12.62 2.50 -0.32
C PHE A 44 -12.92 3.73 -1.20
N ASN A 45 -14.21 4.02 -1.42
CA ASN A 45 -14.67 5.19 -2.16
C ASN A 45 -14.30 6.53 -1.51
N ARG A 46 -13.96 6.53 -0.21
CA ARG A 46 -13.60 7.75 0.54
C ARG A 46 -12.09 7.97 0.63
N ILE A 47 -11.31 7.05 0.10
CA ILE A 47 -9.85 7.15 0.15
C ILE A 47 -9.36 8.00 -1.01
N ASP A 48 -8.43 8.91 -0.72
CA ASP A 48 -7.73 9.67 -1.75
C ASP A 48 -6.81 8.72 -2.53
N PRO A 49 -6.99 8.58 -3.85
CA PRO A 49 -6.12 7.71 -4.67
C PRO A 49 -4.64 8.05 -4.57
N ASP A 50 -4.30 9.30 -4.25
CA ASP A 50 -2.90 9.73 -4.19
C ASP A 50 -2.08 8.97 -3.15
N ILE A 51 -2.72 8.44 -2.10
CA ILE A 51 -1.99 7.65 -1.09
C ILE A 51 -1.40 6.37 -1.67
N PHE A 52 -1.94 5.87 -2.79
CA PHE A 52 -1.45 4.66 -3.43
C PHE A 52 -0.40 4.94 -4.51
N GLN A 53 -0.03 6.21 -4.73
CA GLN A 53 0.83 6.57 -5.88
C GLN A 53 2.19 5.87 -5.82
N THR A 54 2.79 5.75 -4.65
CA THR A 54 4.06 5.03 -4.49
C THR A 54 3.91 3.57 -4.90
N TYR A 55 2.87 2.92 -4.44
CA TYR A 55 2.58 1.53 -4.81
C TYR A 55 2.28 1.40 -6.31
N ILE A 56 1.51 2.31 -6.88
CA ILE A 56 1.18 2.32 -8.30
C ILE A 56 2.46 2.44 -9.14
N ASN A 57 3.39 3.31 -8.73
CA ASN A 57 4.66 3.48 -9.44
C ASN A 57 5.47 2.17 -9.45
N VAL A 58 5.47 1.43 -8.35
CA VAL A 58 6.14 0.12 -8.30
C VAL A 58 5.44 -0.88 -9.24
N LEU A 59 4.11 -0.88 -9.26
CA LEU A 59 3.35 -1.74 -10.17
C LEU A 59 3.66 -1.44 -11.64
N GLU A 60 3.93 -0.20 -11.97
CA GLU A 60 4.28 0.24 -13.31
C GLU A 60 5.76 0.01 -13.68
N GLY A 61 6.54 -0.52 -12.75
CA GLY A 61 7.93 -0.88 -12.99
C GLY A 61 8.95 0.14 -12.53
N TYR A 62 8.53 1.20 -11.87
CA TYR A 62 9.45 2.22 -11.37
C TYR A 62 10.04 1.84 -10.03
N GLU A 63 11.24 2.35 -9.76
CA GLU A 63 11.84 2.31 -8.44
C GLU A 63 11.37 3.52 -7.64
N VAL A 64 10.96 3.28 -6.39
CA VAL A 64 10.52 4.34 -5.48
C VAL A 64 11.38 4.34 -4.24
N THR A 65 11.35 5.45 -3.52
CA THR A 65 12.05 5.62 -2.25
C THR A 65 11.00 5.58 -1.13
N LEU A 66 11.24 4.73 -0.14
CA LEU A 66 10.38 4.63 1.04
C LEU A 66 10.93 5.47 2.19
N PRO A 67 10.08 5.89 3.13
CA PRO A 67 10.50 6.74 4.25
C PRO A 67 11.21 5.95 5.35
N ARG A 68 12.14 5.10 4.98
CA ARG A 68 12.94 4.28 5.88
C ARG A 68 14.40 4.35 5.47
N TYR A 69 15.30 4.38 6.45
CA TYR A 69 16.73 4.53 6.19
C TYR A 69 17.48 3.23 6.41
N ASN A 70 18.48 3.01 5.56
CA ASN A 70 19.52 2.00 5.78
C ASN A 70 20.47 2.48 6.88
N LYS A 71 21.32 1.56 7.36
CA LYS A 71 22.32 1.87 8.39
C LYS A 71 23.32 2.93 7.93
N ASP A 72 23.56 3.06 6.63
CA ASP A 72 24.47 4.04 6.05
C ASP A 72 23.84 5.42 5.85
N GLY A 73 22.58 5.59 6.23
CA GLY A 73 21.84 6.86 6.10
C GLY A 73 21.12 7.06 4.77
N SER A 74 21.31 6.16 3.80
CA SER A 74 20.54 6.22 2.55
C SER A 74 19.12 5.72 2.76
N MET A 75 18.18 6.22 1.94
CA MET A 75 16.80 5.77 2.01
C MET A 75 16.63 4.42 1.29
N ILE A 76 15.72 3.61 1.81
CA ILE A 76 15.40 2.31 1.23
C ILE A 76 14.65 2.51 -0.08
N LYS A 77 15.06 1.76 -1.10
CA LYS A 77 14.42 1.75 -2.41
C LYS A 77 13.59 0.48 -2.59
N TRP A 78 12.51 0.61 -3.31
CA TRP A 78 11.57 -0.48 -3.56
C TRP A 78 11.18 -0.51 -5.04
N SER A 79 11.21 -1.70 -5.62
CA SER A 79 10.80 -1.94 -7.02
C SER A 79 10.37 -3.39 -7.17
N LYS A 80 9.97 -3.77 -8.36
CA LYS A 80 9.72 -5.18 -8.70
C LYS A 80 11.00 -5.99 -8.85
N ASN A 81 12.16 -5.33 -8.80
CA ASN A 81 13.45 -5.98 -8.95
C ASN A 81 13.71 -6.93 -7.78
N LYS A 82 14.32 -8.07 -8.07
CA LYS A 82 14.67 -9.09 -7.07
C LYS A 82 15.62 -8.59 -5.99
N ASP A 83 16.44 -7.58 -6.31
CA ASP A 83 17.42 -7.01 -5.39
C ASP A 83 16.84 -5.89 -4.51
N SER A 84 15.54 -5.62 -4.64
CA SER A 84 14.89 -4.62 -3.82
C SER A 84 14.83 -5.08 -2.35
N PHE A 85 14.98 -4.14 -1.42
CA PHE A 85 14.93 -4.42 0.02
C PHE A 85 13.60 -5.09 0.39
N TYR A 86 12.50 -4.58 -0.14
CA TYR A 86 11.20 -5.22 0.02
C TYR A 86 10.92 -6.08 -1.22
N HIS A 87 10.70 -7.35 -1.00
CA HIS A 87 10.38 -8.28 -2.06
C HIS A 87 8.98 -7.98 -2.60
N PHE A 88 8.83 -7.91 -3.92
CA PHE A 88 7.52 -7.73 -4.54
C PHE A 88 6.79 -9.07 -4.62
N ASN A 89 5.64 -9.17 -3.95
CA ASN A 89 4.83 -10.37 -3.94
C ASN A 89 3.65 -10.22 -4.93
N PRO A 90 3.66 -10.91 -6.08
CA PRO A 90 2.56 -10.80 -7.05
C PRO A 90 1.25 -11.43 -6.55
N ASN A 91 1.29 -12.19 -5.46
CA ASN A 91 0.11 -12.81 -4.87
C ASN A 91 -0.54 -11.95 -3.79
N TRP A 92 -0.03 -10.74 -3.59
CA TRP A 92 -0.60 -9.77 -2.66
C TRP A 92 -1.61 -8.89 -3.40
N HIS A 93 -2.79 -8.72 -2.81
CA HIS A 93 -3.86 -7.97 -3.43
C HIS A 93 -4.56 -7.06 -2.43
N ILE A 94 -5.10 -5.96 -2.94
CA ILE A 94 -6.00 -5.10 -2.19
C ILE A 94 -7.43 -5.48 -2.53
N ILE A 95 -8.29 -5.55 -1.52
CA ILE A 95 -9.74 -5.67 -1.70
C ILE A 95 -10.36 -4.39 -1.16
N GLY A 96 -10.87 -3.56 -2.06
CA GLY A 96 -11.56 -2.32 -1.70
C GLY A 96 -13.05 -2.55 -1.60
N VAL A 97 -13.62 -2.30 -0.42
CA VAL A 97 -15.06 -2.41 -0.19
C VAL A 97 -15.68 -1.03 -0.32
N THR A 98 -16.65 -0.90 -1.21
CA THR A 98 -17.29 0.38 -1.50
C THR A 98 -18.80 0.27 -1.40
N TYR A 99 -19.43 1.40 -1.06
CA TYR A 99 -20.87 1.56 -1.08
C TYR A 99 -21.34 2.40 -2.28
N ASP A 100 -20.39 2.86 -3.08
CA ASP A 100 -20.63 3.64 -4.30
C ASP A 100 -20.50 2.80 -5.57
N SER A 101 -20.70 3.44 -6.72
CA SER A 101 -20.55 2.80 -8.02
C SER A 101 -19.12 2.31 -8.23
N ILE A 102 -18.98 1.06 -8.66
CA ILE A 102 -17.69 0.48 -9.01
C ILE A 102 -17.07 1.24 -10.18
N GLU A 103 -17.88 1.67 -11.14
CA GLU A 103 -17.39 2.39 -12.32
C GLU A 103 -16.73 3.71 -11.93
N ASP A 104 -17.33 4.45 -11.00
CA ASP A 104 -16.76 5.71 -10.52
C ASP A 104 -15.39 5.50 -9.86
N ILE A 105 -15.25 4.43 -9.12
CA ILE A 105 -13.99 4.10 -8.46
C ILE A 105 -12.93 3.68 -9.49
N LYS A 106 -13.29 2.83 -10.44
CA LYS A 106 -12.36 2.36 -11.47
C LYS A 106 -11.80 3.49 -12.33
N GLN A 107 -12.53 4.57 -12.49
CA GLN A 107 -12.04 5.74 -13.24
C GLN A 107 -10.93 6.51 -12.53
N LYS A 108 -10.81 6.34 -11.22
CA LYS A 108 -9.81 7.05 -10.40
C LYS A 108 -8.45 6.38 -10.38
N TYR A 109 -8.35 5.14 -10.82
CA TYR A 109 -7.15 4.32 -10.65
C TYR A 109 -6.62 3.82 -11.99
N SER A 110 -5.29 3.60 -12.04
CA SER A 110 -4.64 3.06 -13.23
C SER A 110 -5.02 1.61 -13.46
N GLN A 111 -4.86 1.15 -14.70
CA GLN A 111 -5.07 -0.24 -15.08
C GLN A 111 -4.17 -1.19 -14.29
N GLN A 112 -2.92 -0.79 -14.03
CA GLN A 112 -1.99 -1.62 -13.27
C GLN A 112 -2.46 -1.80 -11.83
N PHE A 113 -2.95 -0.73 -11.20
CA PHE A 113 -3.49 -0.82 -9.85
C PHE A 113 -4.72 -1.75 -9.82
N LEU A 114 -5.62 -1.61 -10.78
CA LEU A 114 -6.85 -2.42 -10.84
C LEU A 114 -6.56 -3.89 -11.11
N LYS A 115 -5.45 -4.21 -11.76
CA LYS A 115 -5.02 -5.60 -11.96
C LYS A 115 -4.72 -6.31 -10.64
N TYR A 116 -4.22 -5.59 -9.65
CA TYR A 116 -3.85 -6.13 -8.34
C TYR A 116 -4.86 -5.77 -7.24
N THR A 117 -6.00 -5.19 -7.63
CA THR A 117 -7.01 -4.71 -6.69
C THR A 117 -8.37 -5.22 -7.10
N ARG A 118 -9.10 -5.76 -6.14
CA ARG A 118 -10.48 -6.17 -6.35
C ARG A 118 -11.41 -5.17 -5.67
N ILE A 119 -12.35 -4.63 -6.41
CA ILE A 119 -13.36 -3.71 -5.87
C ILE A 119 -14.65 -4.49 -5.67
N VAL A 120 -15.16 -4.45 -4.45
CA VAL A 120 -16.41 -5.13 -4.08
C VAL A 120 -17.41 -4.06 -3.65
N ARG A 121 -18.54 -4.02 -4.33
CA ARG A 121 -19.62 -3.13 -3.95
C ARG A 121 -20.56 -3.86 -3.01
N VAL A 122 -20.90 -3.21 -1.89
CA VAL A 122 -21.89 -3.71 -0.96
C VAL A 122 -23.07 -2.74 -0.90
N ASN A 123 -24.25 -3.29 -0.76
CA ASN A 123 -25.46 -2.48 -0.60
C ASN A 123 -25.73 -2.30 0.89
N HIS A 124 -26.16 -1.08 1.24
CA HIS A 124 -26.70 -0.87 2.58
C HIS A 124 -28.00 -1.66 2.69
N SER A 125 -28.07 -2.52 3.69
CA SER A 125 -29.35 -3.11 4.09
C SER A 125 -30.07 -2.13 5.01
N GLU A 126 -31.26 -1.80 4.68
CA GLU A 126 -32.11 -0.96 5.52
C GLU A 126 -32.80 -1.79 6.60
#